data_e4f55ff8e35bd70e50f799a46cd99ee6
#
_entry.id   e4f55ff8e35bd70e50f799a46cd99ee6
#
_cell.length_a   1.000
_cell.length_b   1.000
_cell.length_c   1.000
_cell.angle_alpha   90.00
_cell.angle_beta   90.00
_cell.angle_gamma   90.00
#
_symmetry.space_group_name_H-M   'P 1'
#
loop_
_entity.id
_entity.type
_entity.pdbx_description
1 polymer ?
#
loop_
_entity_poly.entity_id
_entity_poly.type
_entity_poly.pdbx_seq_one_letter_code
_entity_poly.pdbx_strand_id
1 'polypeptide(L)'
;SLRAGRLVTLDRIETAAGTLAPRRSMPINLDMIRQHVDRILLVSDEEMRDAARWLWFEAAVAAELSGAAALAALMTGRYVPREGETVVPIICGAGTDGII
;
A
#
# COMPACT_ATOMS: atom_id res chain seq x y z
N SER A 1 13.34 -3.87 7.02
CA SER A 1 14.09 -2.92 7.87
C SER A 1 13.58 -2.90 9.30
N LEU A 2 12.27 -2.81 9.53
CA LEU A 2 11.71 -2.77 10.90
C LEU A 2 12.10 -4.01 11.72
N ARG A 3 11.96 -5.21 11.15
CA ARG A 3 12.32 -6.45 11.83
C ARG A 3 13.82 -6.54 12.13
N ALA A 4 14.65 -6.06 11.22
CA ALA A 4 16.10 -6.06 11.41
C ALA A 4 16.59 -5.00 12.39
N GLY A 5 15.77 -4.00 12.73
CA GLY A 5 16.16 -2.87 13.55
C GLY A 5 17.10 -1.88 12.88
N ARG A 6 17.29 -2.00 11.56
CA ARG A 6 18.18 -1.14 10.76
C ARG A 6 17.70 -1.09 9.31
N LEU A 7 18.22 -0.15 8.55
CA LEU A 7 17.95 -0.11 7.12
C LEU A 7 18.52 -1.34 6.43
N VAL A 8 17.70 -1.93 5.57
CA VAL A 8 18.06 -3.09 4.77
C VAL A 8 17.82 -2.78 3.30
N THR A 9 18.79 -3.15 2.45
CA THR A 9 18.63 -3.08 1.00
C THR A 9 18.16 -4.43 0.50
N LEU A 10 17.04 -4.45 -0.23
CA LEU A 10 16.53 -5.69 -0.81
C LEU A 10 17.38 -6.12 -2.00
N ASP A 11 17.60 -7.41 -2.15
CA ASP A 11 18.36 -7.95 -3.28
C ASP A 11 17.63 -7.72 -4.61
N ARG A 12 16.31 -7.90 -4.62
CA ARG A 12 15.49 -7.67 -5.80
C ARG A 12 14.07 -7.29 -5.41
N ILE A 13 13.37 -6.69 -6.37
CA ILE A 13 11.99 -6.28 -6.26
C ILE A 13 11.15 -7.06 -7.29
N GLU A 14 10.05 -7.66 -6.83
CA GLU A 14 9.11 -8.37 -7.67
C GLU A 14 7.69 -7.82 -7.44
N THR A 15 7.36 -6.74 -8.10
CA THR A 15 6.02 -6.18 -8.06
C THR A 15 5.76 -5.31 -9.29
N ALA A 16 4.50 -5.28 -9.74
CA ALA A 16 4.04 -4.37 -10.79
C ALA A 16 3.75 -2.97 -10.22
N ALA A 17 3.68 -2.81 -8.90
CA ALA A 17 3.46 -1.53 -8.23
C ALA A 17 4.79 -0.76 -8.11
N GLY A 18 5.26 -0.17 -9.21
CA GLY A 18 6.60 0.40 -9.32
C GLY A 18 6.92 1.49 -8.29
N THR A 19 5.93 2.29 -7.90
CA THR A 19 6.15 3.36 -6.92
C THR A 19 6.26 2.85 -5.48
N LEU A 20 5.90 1.60 -5.21
CA LEU A 20 6.11 0.93 -3.93
C LEU A 20 7.38 0.07 -3.92
N ALA A 21 8.25 0.22 -4.90
CA ALA A 21 9.34 -0.70 -5.14
C ALA A 21 10.75 -0.14 -4.93
N PRO A 22 11.03 0.76 -3.97
CA PRO A 22 12.40 1.09 -3.64
C PRO A 22 13.04 -0.08 -2.88
N ARG A 23 14.29 -0.39 -3.21
CA ARG A 23 15.03 -1.46 -2.54
C ARG A 23 15.49 -1.07 -1.13
N ARG A 24 15.53 0.22 -0.85
CA ARG A 24 16.00 0.76 0.42
C ARG A 24 15.29 2.08 0.71
N SER A 25 14.98 2.30 1.97
CA SER A 25 14.45 3.57 2.45
C SER A 25 15.56 4.47 3.01
N MET A 26 15.20 5.53 3.68
CA MET A 26 16.13 6.46 4.34
C MET A 26 16.03 6.33 5.86
N PRO A 27 17.10 6.67 6.61
CA PRO A 27 17.07 6.61 8.08
C PRO A 27 15.93 7.37 8.71
N ILE A 28 15.61 8.57 8.20
CA ILE A 28 14.51 9.38 8.73
C ILE A 28 13.17 8.67 8.60
N ASN A 29 12.93 7.98 7.48
CA ASN A 29 11.70 7.23 7.26
C ASN A 29 11.57 6.08 8.26
N LEU A 30 12.64 5.34 8.48
CA LEU A 30 12.64 4.25 9.44
C LEU A 30 12.33 4.74 10.85
N ASP A 31 12.94 5.86 11.26
CA ASP A 31 12.72 6.45 12.57
C ASP A 31 11.28 6.93 12.75
N MET A 32 10.71 7.59 11.74
CA MET A 32 9.32 8.07 11.78
C MET A 32 8.33 6.91 11.83
N ILE A 33 8.58 5.85 11.08
CA ILE A 33 7.73 4.66 11.07
C ILE A 33 7.75 4.00 12.46
N ARG A 34 8.93 3.84 13.07
CA ARG A 34 9.05 3.28 14.42
C ARG A 34 8.27 4.05 15.45
N GLN A 35 8.24 5.38 15.34
CA GLN A 35 7.62 6.25 16.34
C GLN A 35 6.11 6.39 16.14
N HIS A 36 5.62 6.36 14.90
CA HIS A 36 4.27 6.82 14.59
C HIS A 36 3.39 5.80 13.88
N VAL A 37 3.95 4.75 13.30
CA VAL A 37 3.17 3.73 12.57
C VAL A 37 2.91 2.54 13.47
N ASP A 38 1.63 2.21 13.64
CA ASP A 38 1.21 1.09 14.47
C ASP A 38 1.68 -0.24 13.88
N ARG A 39 1.43 -0.47 12.61
CA ARG A 39 1.86 -1.68 11.91
C ARG A 39 1.90 -1.49 10.40
N ILE A 40 2.61 -2.38 9.73
CA ILE A 40 2.67 -2.43 8.27
C ILE A 40 2.04 -3.74 7.82
N LEU A 41 1.12 -3.64 6.88
CA LEU A 41 0.47 -4.77 6.24
C LEU A 41 0.96 -4.88 4.81
N LEU A 42 1.12 -6.11 4.32
CA LEU A 42 1.52 -6.37 2.94
C LEU A 42 0.31 -6.81 2.14
N VAL A 43 0.21 -6.30 0.93
CA VAL A 43 -0.81 -6.70 -0.05
C VAL A 43 -0.14 -7.16 -1.33
N SER A 44 -0.78 -8.09 -2.05
CA SER A 44 -0.26 -8.59 -3.31
C SER A 44 -0.58 -7.66 -4.48
N ASP A 45 0.12 -7.84 -5.59
CA ASP A 45 -0.16 -7.11 -6.83
C ASP A 45 -1.61 -7.36 -7.31
N GLU A 46 -2.09 -8.59 -7.19
CA GLU A 46 -3.46 -8.95 -7.57
C GLU A 46 -4.48 -8.22 -6.70
N GLU A 47 -4.24 -8.18 -5.40
CA GLU A 47 -5.10 -7.47 -4.45
C GLU A 47 -5.14 -5.96 -4.74
N MET A 48 -4.01 -5.36 -5.09
CA MET A 48 -3.95 -3.95 -5.50
C MET A 48 -4.68 -3.72 -6.82
N ARG A 49 -4.57 -4.65 -7.76
CA ARG A 49 -5.27 -4.55 -9.04
C ARG A 49 -6.78 -4.61 -8.85
N ASP A 50 -7.26 -5.52 -8.02
CA ASP A 50 -8.69 -5.61 -7.69
C ASP A 50 -9.19 -4.32 -7.05
N ALA A 51 -8.43 -3.72 -6.15
CA ALA A 51 -8.77 -2.45 -5.52
C ALA A 51 -8.79 -1.30 -6.54
N ALA A 52 -7.81 -1.25 -7.45
CA ALA A 52 -7.78 -0.23 -8.51
C ALA A 52 -8.97 -0.37 -9.45
N ARG A 53 -9.38 -1.60 -9.79
CA ARG A 53 -10.56 -1.85 -10.60
C ARG A 53 -11.83 -1.43 -9.88
N TRP A 54 -11.96 -1.74 -8.61
CA TRP A 54 -13.09 -1.30 -7.79
C TRP A 54 -13.20 0.23 -7.78
N LEU A 55 -12.08 0.92 -7.59
CA LEU A 55 -12.04 2.39 -7.61
C LEU A 55 -12.53 2.96 -8.92
N TRP A 56 -12.12 2.36 -10.04
CA TRP A 56 -12.56 2.83 -11.35
C TRP A 56 -14.05 2.56 -11.59
N PHE A 57 -14.49 1.32 -11.43
CA PHE A 57 -15.84 0.93 -11.79
C PHE A 57 -16.91 1.39 -10.80
N GLU A 58 -16.58 1.49 -9.51
CA GLU A 58 -17.55 1.85 -8.47
C GLU A 58 -17.44 3.31 -8.02
N ALA A 59 -16.25 3.90 -8.08
CA ALA A 59 -16.02 5.25 -7.58
C ALA A 59 -15.54 6.25 -8.65
N ALA A 60 -15.34 5.82 -9.89
CA ALA A 60 -14.82 6.63 -11.00
C ALA A 60 -13.46 7.27 -10.67
N VAL A 61 -12.61 6.57 -9.92
CA VAL A 61 -11.28 7.03 -9.56
C VAL A 61 -10.23 6.21 -10.30
N ALA A 62 -9.39 6.89 -11.10
CA ALA A 62 -8.32 6.26 -11.86
C ALA A 62 -7.04 6.23 -11.02
N ALA A 63 -6.78 5.11 -10.37
CA ALA A 63 -5.61 4.91 -9.52
C ALA A 63 -4.63 3.91 -10.13
N GLU A 64 -3.32 4.16 -9.94
CA GLU A 64 -2.30 3.14 -10.20
C GLU A 64 -2.30 2.09 -9.07
N LEU A 65 -1.59 0.96 -9.28
CA LEU A 65 -1.56 -0.12 -8.29
C LEU A 65 -1.10 0.38 -6.91
N SER A 66 -0.01 1.10 -6.87
CA SER A 66 0.52 1.64 -5.61
C SER A 66 -0.48 2.55 -4.90
N GLY A 67 -1.22 3.35 -5.67
CA GLY A 67 -2.23 4.26 -5.15
C GLY A 67 -3.43 3.55 -4.56
N ALA A 68 -3.68 2.31 -4.94
CA ALA A 68 -4.80 1.50 -4.45
C ALA A 68 -4.44 0.58 -3.27
N ALA A 69 -3.19 0.57 -2.85
CA ALA A 69 -2.70 -0.39 -1.84
C ALA A 69 -3.42 -0.28 -0.50
N ALA A 70 -3.68 0.94 -0.03
CA ALA A 70 -4.37 1.13 1.25
C ALA A 70 -5.80 0.57 1.21
N LEU A 71 -6.53 0.79 0.10
CA LEU A 71 -7.86 0.23 -0.07
C LEU A 71 -7.80 -1.30 -0.16
N ALA A 72 -6.79 -1.84 -0.81
CA ALA A 72 -6.61 -3.29 -0.93
C ALA A 72 -6.55 -3.97 0.44
N ALA A 73 -5.89 -3.35 1.41
CA ALA A 73 -5.81 -3.90 2.76
C ALA A 73 -7.19 -4.00 3.43
N LEU A 74 -8.07 -3.05 3.17
CA LEU A 74 -9.45 -3.08 3.67
C LEU A 74 -10.30 -4.11 2.93
N MET A 75 -10.24 -4.12 1.60
CA MET A 75 -11.06 -5.02 0.78
C MET A 75 -10.74 -6.50 1.02
N THR A 76 -9.50 -6.82 1.32
CA THR A 76 -9.05 -8.19 1.54
C THR A 76 -9.22 -8.68 2.97
N GLY A 77 -9.60 -7.79 3.89
CA GLY A 77 -9.66 -8.11 5.31
C GLY A 77 -8.30 -8.21 6.00
N ARG A 78 -7.23 -7.79 5.36
CA ARG A 78 -5.91 -7.72 6.01
C ARG A 78 -5.89 -6.68 7.13
N TYR A 79 -6.68 -5.64 6.97
CA TYR A 79 -7.03 -4.73 8.06
C TYR A 79 -8.52 -4.82 8.33
N VAL A 80 -8.88 -5.17 9.56
CA VAL A 80 -10.27 -5.22 10.00
C VAL A 80 -10.49 -4.07 10.98
N PRO A 81 -11.32 -3.07 10.61
CA PRO A 81 -11.60 -1.95 11.51
C PRO A 81 -12.22 -2.42 12.83
N ARG A 82 -11.86 -1.75 13.90
CA ARG A 82 -12.49 -1.97 15.20
C ARG A 82 -13.89 -1.35 15.20
N GLU A 83 -14.75 -1.84 16.08
CA GLU A 83 -16.07 -1.25 16.27
C GLU A 83 -15.95 0.25 16.59
N GLY A 84 -16.67 1.09 15.87
CA GLY A 84 -16.63 2.54 16.05
C GLY A 84 -15.41 3.25 15.45
N GLU A 85 -14.48 2.51 14.86
CA GLU A 85 -13.28 3.09 14.24
C GLU A 85 -13.62 3.71 12.89
N THR A 86 -13.14 4.94 12.66
CA THR A 86 -13.18 5.58 11.33
C THR A 86 -11.87 5.30 10.62
N VAL A 87 -11.93 4.67 9.45
CA VAL A 87 -10.76 4.36 8.64
C VAL A 87 -10.76 5.19 7.36
N VAL A 88 -9.66 5.86 7.10
CA VAL A 88 -9.51 6.70 5.90
C VAL A 88 -8.36 6.13 5.05
N PRO A 89 -8.65 5.34 4.00
CA PRO A 89 -7.62 4.91 3.07
C PRO A 89 -7.23 6.07 2.15
N ILE A 90 -5.94 6.37 2.09
CA ILE A 90 -5.45 7.39 1.19
C ILE A 90 -5.25 6.77 -0.18
N ILE A 91 -5.93 7.31 -1.19
CA ILE A 91 -5.74 6.93 -2.58
C ILE A 91 -4.80 7.95 -3.21
N CYS A 92 -3.61 7.52 -3.52
CA CYS A 92 -2.57 8.38 -4.10
C CYS A 92 -2.08 7.77 -5.42
N GLY A 93 -1.58 8.61 -6.32
CA GLY A 93 -1.08 8.15 -7.60
C GLY A 93 -2.18 7.80 -8.60
N ALA A 94 -2.39 8.66 -9.58
CA ALA A 94 -3.31 8.40 -10.68
C ALA A 94 -2.69 7.43 -11.69
N GLY A 95 -3.52 6.62 -12.33
CA GLY A 95 -3.06 5.69 -13.35
C GLY A 95 -4.20 4.90 -13.95
N THR A 96 -3.89 4.07 -14.93
CA THR A 96 -4.87 3.30 -15.70
C THR A 96 -4.97 1.83 -15.31
N ASP A 97 -4.32 1.44 -14.21
CA ASP A 97 -4.24 0.01 -13.83
C ASP A 97 -5.60 -0.62 -13.54
N GLY A 98 -6.57 0.17 -13.09
CA GLY A 98 -7.92 -0.31 -12.84
C GLY A 98 -8.83 -0.34 -14.07
N ILE A 99 -8.40 0.25 -15.18
CA ILE A 99 -9.20 0.40 -16.40
C ILE A 99 -8.93 -0.74 -17.40
N ILE A 100 -7.75 -1.30 -17.30
CA ILE A 100 -7.25 -2.30 -18.26
C ILE A 100 -7.69 -3.71 -17.87
#